data_e4c7a9ba5a5c3f8f835cd785fc68690c
#
_entry.id   e4c7a9ba5a5c3f8f835cd785fc68690c
#
_cell.length_a   1.000
_cell.length_b   1.000
_cell.length_c   1.000
_cell.angle_alpha   90.00
_cell.angle_beta   90.00
_cell.angle_gamma   90.00
#
_symmetry.space_group_name_H-M   'P 1'
#
loop_
_entity.id
_entity.type
_entity.pdbx_description
1 polymer ?
#
loop_
_entity_poly.entity_id
_entity_poly.type
_entity_poly.pdbx_seq_one_letter_code
_entity_poly.pdbx_strand_id
1 'polypeptide(L)'
;EIEVELSVNHVNANLSRREADLLLQICLPDTPGLIARKLGELSYAVYGSRGYVEATPAARGNKRYQECEWVAFDDDHVYFAGQTWLREKLAGRAPAVRMNNGHAIHDAVCMGAGLGVLPCFAGDADPDLVRLTAPIQGAESDLNLVVHRDLKRVPSVRAVMDELIRLFKQEAPILAGRGRREAAA
;
A
#
# COMPACT_ATOMS: atom_id res chain seq x y z
N GLU A 1 -8.94 -28.91 9.06
CA GLU A 1 -9.00 -27.99 7.90
C GLU A 1 -9.46 -26.63 8.40
N ILE A 2 -8.84 -25.55 7.91
CA ILE A 2 -9.19 -24.15 8.26
C ILE A 2 -9.64 -23.50 6.97
N GLU A 3 -10.83 -22.91 6.96
CA GLU A 3 -11.34 -22.06 5.90
C GLU A 3 -10.99 -20.60 6.24
N VAL A 4 -10.52 -19.83 5.26
CA VAL A 4 -10.17 -18.43 5.42
C VAL A 4 -10.98 -17.59 4.43
N GLU A 5 -11.79 -16.68 4.96
CA GLU A 5 -12.49 -15.67 4.18
C GLU A 5 -11.69 -14.37 4.23
N LEU A 6 -11.34 -13.81 3.07
CA LEU A 6 -10.63 -12.54 2.96
C LEU A 6 -11.57 -11.44 2.48
N SER A 7 -11.79 -10.44 3.32
CA SER A 7 -12.57 -9.25 2.98
C SER A 7 -11.67 -8.02 2.90
N VAL A 8 -11.77 -7.27 1.79
CA VAL A 8 -11.02 -6.03 1.57
C VAL A 8 -11.97 -4.85 1.67
N ASN A 9 -11.82 -4.06 2.72
CA ASN A 9 -12.69 -2.93 3.01
C ASN A 9 -11.88 -1.67 3.31
N HIS A 10 -12.46 -0.50 3.03
CA HIS A 10 -11.87 0.81 3.39
C HIS A 10 -12.21 1.21 4.83
N VAL A 11 -13.26 0.64 5.38
CA VAL A 11 -13.65 0.84 6.78
C VAL A 11 -13.08 -0.31 7.59
N ASN A 12 -12.36 0.01 8.66
CA ASN A 12 -11.80 -1.01 9.54
C ASN A 12 -12.90 -1.86 10.15
N ALA A 13 -12.80 -3.19 9.98
CA ALA A 13 -13.68 -4.13 10.64
C ALA A 13 -13.56 -4.00 12.16
N ASN A 14 -14.68 -4.04 12.86
CA ASN A 14 -14.72 -3.96 14.31
C ASN A 14 -14.46 -5.34 14.93
N LEU A 15 -13.20 -5.61 15.29
CA LEU A 15 -12.79 -6.87 15.93
C LEU A 15 -13.50 -7.12 17.28
N SER A 16 -13.88 -6.07 18.00
CA SER A 16 -14.61 -6.21 19.27
C SER A 16 -16.05 -6.68 19.05
N ARG A 17 -16.63 -6.41 17.87
CA ARG A 17 -17.94 -6.92 17.45
C ARG A 17 -17.86 -8.23 16.67
N ARG A 18 -16.66 -8.80 16.54
CA ARG A 18 -16.41 -10.03 15.77
C ARG A 18 -16.81 -9.95 14.30
N GLU A 19 -16.67 -8.78 13.71
CA GLU A 19 -16.88 -8.60 12.26
C GLU A 19 -15.74 -9.24 11.45
N ALA A 20 -14.58 -9.46 12.09
CA ALA A 20 -13.45 -10.27 11.60
C ALA A 20 -12.70 -10.86 12.79
N ASP A 21 -11.93 -11.93 12.57
CA ASP A 21 -11.06 -12.53 13.58
C ASP A 21 -9.68 -11.88 13.60
N LEU A 22 -9.20 -11.49 12.42
CA LEU A 22 -7.90 -10.87 12.19
C LEU A 22 -8.04 -9.66 11.29
N LEU A 23 -7.19 -8.66 11.49
CA LEU A 23 -7.14 -7.47 10.65
C LEU A 23 -5.69 -7.17 10.24
N LEU A 24 -5.47 -6.93 8.95
CA LEU A 24 -4.23 -6.40 8.40
C LEU A 24 -4.41 -4.92 8.10
N GLN A 25 -3.61 -4.06 8.73
CA GLN A 25 -3.76 -2.62 8.52
C GLN A 25 -2.47 -1.84 8.78
N ILE A 26 -2.39 -0.65 8.19
CA ILE A 26 -1.24 0.27 8.36
C ILE A 26 -1.41 1.22 9.55
N CYS A 27 -2.63 1.57 9.93
CA CYS A 27 -2.90 2.41 11.08
C CYS A 27 -3.33 1.55 12.28
N LEU A 28 -2.72 1.75 13.43
CA LEU A 28 -3.11 1.03 14.64
C LEU A 28 -4.40 1.64 15.21
N PRO A 29 -5.44 0.83 15.49
CA PRO A 29 -6.62 1.32 16.18
C PRO A 29 -6.28 1.56 17.66
N ASP A 30 -6.67 2.70 18.17
CA ASP A 30 -6.67 2.97 19.62
C ASP A 30 -7.93 2.38 20.26
N THR A 31 -7.99 1.05 20.29
CA THR A 31 -9.15 0.31 20.81
C THR A 31 -8.71 -0.65 21.90
N PRO A 32 -9.24 -0.53 23.13
CA PRO A 32 -8.93 -1.45 24.22
C PRO A 32 -9.23 -2.91 23.85
N GLY A 33 -8.35 -3.82 24.29
CA GLY A 33 -8.51 -5.25 24.07
C GLY A 33 -7.95 -5.78 22.76
N LEU A 34 -7.48 -4.91 21.86
CA LEU A 34 -6.77 -5.33 20.66
C LEU A 34 -5.29 -5.51 20.94
N ILE A 35 -4.71 -6.50 20.27
CA ILE A 35 -3.27 -6.78 20.27
C ILE A 35 -2.79 -6.61 18.83
N ALA A 36 -1.82 -5.73 18.64
CA ALA A 36 -1.19 -5.53 17.36
C ALA A 36 0.23 -6.11 17.34
N ARG A 37 0.61 -6.64 16.18
CA ARG A 37 1.96 -7.11 15.89
C ARG A 37 2.41 -6.58 14.54
N LYS A 38 3.52 -5.86 14.49
CA LYS A 38 4.15 -5.43 13.24
C LYS A 38 4.59 -6.68 12.45
N LEU A 39 4.14 -6.77 11.21
CA LEU A 39 4.51 -7.81 10.25
C LEU A 39 5.66 -7.39 9.34
N GLY A 40 5.72 -6.11 9.01
CA GLY A 40 6.71 -5.55 8.11
C GLY A 40 6.52 -4.06 7.91
N GLU A 41 7.30 -3.52 6.99
CA GLU A 41 7.26 -2.13 6.59
C GLU A 41 6.97 -2.05 5.10
N LEU A 42 5.98 -1.26 4.73
CA LEU A 42 5.62 -0.98 3.35
C LEU A 42 6.36 0.27 2.89
N SER A 43 7.16 0.15 1.85
CA SER A 43 7.77 1.30 1.19
C SER A 43 6.97 1.69 -0.05
N TYR A 44 7.03 2.98 -0.37
CA TYR A 44 6.31 3.57 -1.51
C TYR A 44 7.29 4.23 -2.46
N ALA A 45 6.96 4.23 -3.75
CA ALA A 45 7.72 4.93 -4.77
C ALA A 45 6.79 5.54 -5.82
N VAL A 46 7.32 6.38 -6.68
CA VAL A 46 6.59 6.94 -7.81
C VAL A 46 6.61 5.96 -8.97
N TYR A 47 5.43 5.72 -9.54
CA TYR A 47 5.22 4.85 -10.69
C TYR A 47 4.43 5.58 -11.78
N GLY A 48 4.64 5.15 -13.02
CA GLY A 48 3.82 5.51 -14.16
C GLY A 48 3.77 4.36 -15.16
N SER A 49 2.74 4.30 -15.98
CA SER A 49 2.70 3.33 -17.07
C SER A 49 3.82 3.62 -18.08
N ARG A 50 4.32 2.59 -18.76
CA ARG A 50 5.37 2.72 -19.78
C ARG A 50 4.98 3.76 -20.83
N GLY A 51 3.73 3.67 -21.35
CA GLY A 51 3.24 4.60 -22.35
C GLY A 51 3.17 6.05 -21.87
N TYR A 52 2.71 6.28 -20.63
CA TYR A 52 2.68 7.63 -20.04
C TYR A 52 4.09 8.20 -19.90
N VAL A 53 5.02 7.41 -19.35
CA VAL A 53 6.43 7.82 -19.14
C VAL A 53 7.12 8.08 -20.47
N GLU A 54 6.80 7.32 -21.51
CA GLU A 54 7.31 7.52 -22.87
C GLU A 54 6.80 8.81 -23.51
N ALA A 55 5.53 9.11 -23.33
CA ALA A 55 4.89 10.30 -23.87
C ALA A 55 5.20 11.59 -23.09
N THR A 56 5.66 11.47 -21.82
CA THR A 56 5.82 12.62 -20.90
C THR A 56 7.29 12.82 -20.53
N PRO A 57 8.05 13.68 -21.24
CA PRO A 57 9.48 13.92 -20.93
C PRO A 57 9.72 14.40 -19.51
N ALA A 58 8.79 15.13 -18.90
CA ALA A 58 8.84 15.63 -17.52
C ALA A 58 8.88 14.48 -16.50
N ALA A 59 8.33 13.31 -16.81
CA ALA A 59 8.37 12.12 -15.97
C ALA A 59 9.75 11.46 -15.96
N ARG A 60 10.59 11.72 -16.99
CA ARG A 60 11.91 11.11 -17.16
C ARG A 60 13.01 12.02 -16.59
N GLY A 61 13.60 11.64 -15.50
CA GLY A 61 14.93 12.13 -15.10
C GLY A 61 15.01 13.49 -14.41
N ASN A 62 14.18 14.45 -14.74
CA ASN A 62 14.32 15.83 -14.23
C ASN A 62 13.48 16.14 -13.00
N LYS A 63 12.72 15.17 -12.49
CA LYS A 63 11.85 15.33 -11.31
C LYS A 63 10.92 16.56 -11.38
N ARG A 64 10.48 16.94 -12.60
CA ARG A 64 9.54 18.05 -12.82
C ARG A 64 8.12 17.59 -12.57
N TYR A 65 7.89 17.15 -11.33
CA TYR A 65 6.62 16.54 -10.91
C TYR A 65 5.40 17.46 -11.11
N GLN A 66 5.61 18.77 -11.10
CA GLN A 66 4.56 19.75 -11.34
C GLN A 66 4.10 19.82 -12.80
N GLU A 67 4.87 19.28 -13.72
CA GLU A 67 4.52 19.21 -15.15
C GLU A 67 3.87 17.86 -15.53
N CYS A 68 3.74 16.94 -14.59
CA CYS A 68 3.11 15.63 -14.78
C CYS A 68 1.68 15.63 -14.27
N GLU A 69 0.82 14.84 -14.88
CA GLU A 69 -0.47 14.51 -14.31
C GLU A 69 -0.31 13.47 -13.20
N TRP A 70 -1.16 13.54 -12.17
CA TRP A 70 -1.09 12.69 -10.99
C TRP A 70 -2.42 12.06 -10.68
N VAL A 71 -2.37 10.80 -10.28
CA VAL A 71 -3.45 10.05 -9.64
C VAL A 71 -3.14 9.93 -8.17
N ALA A 72 -4.03 10.36 -7.32
CA ALA A 72 -3.81 10.43 -5.87
C ALA A 72 -5.05 10.04 -5.07
N PHE A 73 -4.87 9.84 -3.77
CA PHE A 73 -6.01 9.76 -2.87
C PHE A 73 -6.74 11.10 -2.77
N ASP A 74 -8.02 11.05 -2.46
CA ASP A 74 -8.81 12.21 -2.10
C ASP A 74 -8.39 12.79 -0.73
N ASP A 75 -8.97 13.93 -0.36
CA ASP A 75 -8.58 14.66 0.85
C ASP A 75 -9.01 13.95 2.15
N ASP A 76 -9.98 13.03 2.08
CA ASP A 76 -10.45 12.26 3.24
C ASP A 76 -9.53 11.07 3.56
N HIS A 77 -8.64 10.70 2.63
CA HIS A 77 -7.74 9.55 2.73
C HIS A 77 -6.24 9.94 2.76
N VAL A 78 -5.92 11.08 3.36
CA VAL A 78 -4.55 11.64 3.38
C VAL A 78 -3.61 11.06 4.46
N TYR A 79 -4.02 10.05 5.18
CA TYR A 79 -3.23 9.45 6.26
C TYR A 79 -2.05 8.59 5.77
N PHE A 80 -1.90 8.40 4.45
CA PHE A 80 -0.72 7.75 3.88
C PHE A 80 0.45 8.73 3.79
N ALA A 81 1.61 8.36 4.31
CA ALA A 81 2.81 9.19 4.28
C ALA A 81 3.23 9.60 2.85
N GLY A 82 3.00 8.73 1.86
CA GLY A 82 3.21 9.01 0.44
C GLY A 82 2.35 10.19 -0.08
N GLN A 83 1.17 10.43 0.48
CA GLN A 83 0.32 11.57 0.10
C GLN A 83 0.88 12.89 0.62
N THR A 84 1.46 12.91 1.82
CA THR A 84 2.15 14.10 2.35
C THR A 84 3.30 14.48 1.44
N TRP A 85 4.15 13.52 1.07
CA TRP A 85 5.24 13.74 0.13
C TRP A 85 4.74 14.27 -1.22
N LEU A 86 3.68 13.66 -1.78
CA LEU A 86 3.12 14.09 -3.07
C LEU A 86 2.59 15.53 -3.00
N ARG A 87 1.87 15.87 -1.94
CA ARG A 87 1.33 17.23 -1.71
C ARG A 87 2.44 18.28 -1.69
N GLU A 88 3.55 18.00 -1.02
CA GLU A 88 4.73 18.86 -1.02
C GLU A 88 5.32 19.02 -2.43
N LYS A 89 5.42 17.94 -3.22
CA LYS A 89 5.95 17.98 -4.58
C LYS A 89 5.06 18.73 -5.57
N LEU A 90 3.74 18.67 -5.38
CA LEU A 90 2.78 19.39 -6.20
C LEU A 90 2.69 20.88 -5.86
N ALA A 91 3.17 21.32 -4.69
CA ALA A 91 3.23 22.71 -4.27
C ALA A 91 1.90 23.49 -4.48
N GLY A 92 0.78 22.85 -4.13
CA GLY A 92 -0.57 23.41 -4.27
C GLY A 92 -1.29 23.09 -5.57
N ARG A 93 -0.65 22.46 -6.55
CA ARG A 93 -1.35 21.93 -7.74
C ARG A 93 -2.19 20.72 -7.35
N ALA A 94 -3.42 20.67 -7.83
CA ALA A 94 -4.30 19.53 -7.61
C ALA A 94 -3.88 18.33 -8.50
N PRO A 95 -4.01 17.09 -8.02
CA PRO A 95 -3.93 15.91 -8.88
C PRO A 95 -5.01 15.94 -9.96
N ALA A 96 -4.74 15.36 -11.13
CA ALA A 96 -5.71 15.24 -12.23
C ALA A 96 -6.87 14.30 -11.87
N VAL A 97 -6.57 13.25 -11.11
CA VAL A 97 -7.55 12.26 -10.67
C VAL A 97 -7.39 12.03 -9.18
N ARG A 98 -8.52 12.00 -8.46
CA ARG A 98 -8.59 11.66 -7.04
C ARG A 98 -9.49 10.47 -6.82
N MET A 99 -9.06 9.54 -5.99
CA MET A 99 -9.75 8.29 -5.69
C MET A 99 -9.64 7.97 -4.20
N ASN A 100 -10.54 7.15 -3.69
CA ASN A 100 -10.53 6.72 -2.29
C ASN A 100 -9.97 5.32 -2.08
N ASN A 101 -9.47 4.68 -3.15
CA ASN A 101 -9.10 3.27 -3.17
C ASN A 101 -7.72 3.08 -3.81
N GLY A 102 -6.80 2.40 -3.11
CA GLY A 102 -5.45 2.15 -3.60
C GLY A 102 -5.38 1.27 -4.85
N HIS A 103 -6.29 0.29 -5.02
CA HIS A 103 -6.37 -0.52 -6.24
C HIS A 103 -6.84 0.33 -7.43
N ALA A 104 -7.86 1.17 -7.23
CA ALA A 104 -8.32 2.06 -8.29
C ALA A 104 -7.22 3.07 -8.73
N ILE A 105 -6.40 3.55 -7.78
CA ILE A 105 -5.23 4.38 -8.09
C ILE A 105 -4.22 3.59 -8.94
N HIS A 106 -3.90 2.35 -8.53
CA HIS A 106 -3.00 1.48 -9.28
C HIS A 106 -3.50 1.28 -10.72
N ASP A 107 -4.77 0.90 -10.88
CA ASP A 107 -5.39 0.66 -12.20
C ASP A 107 -5.36 1.93 -13.07
N ALA A 108 -5.69 3.09 -12.50
CA ALA A 108 -5.63 4.36 -13.23
C ALA A 108 -4.21 4.71 -13.68
N VAL A 109 -3.20 4.41 -12.86
CA VAL A 109 -1.78 4.60 -13.24
C VAL A 109 -1.40 3.64 -14.38
N CYS A 110 -1.81 2.36 -14.32
CA CYS A 110 -1.60 1.38 -15.38
C CYS A 110 -2.25 1.83 -16.70
N MET A 111 -3.44 2.42 -16.64
CA MET A 111 -4.16 2.97 -17.79
C MET A 111 -3.53 4.27 -18.34
N GLY A 112 -2.51 4.81 -17.70
CA GLY A 112 -1.81 6.01 -18.17
C GLY A 112 -2.48 7.34 -17.79
N ALA A 113 -3.35 7.37 -16.78
CA ALA A 113 -3.98 8.60 -16.30
C ALA A 113 -2.99 9.59 -15.66
N GLY A 114 -1.79 9.15 -15.33
CA GLY A 114 -0.74 9.96 -14.72
C GLY A 114 0.23 9.15 -13.90
N LEU A 115 1.05 9.83 -13.11
CA LEU A 115 1.92 9.23 -12.11
C LEU A 115 1.15 8.95 -10.81
N GLY A 116 1.57 7.93 -10.08
CA GLY A 116 1.04 7.63 -8.76
C GLY A 116 2.12 7.26 -7.75
N VAL A 117 1.86 7.51 -6.47
CA VAL A 117 2.66 6.97 -5.37
C VAL A 117 2.02 5.65 -4.97
N LEU A 118 2.70 4.54 -5.28
CA LEU A 118 2.21 3.19 -5.05
C LEU A 118 3.11 2.43 -4.08
N PRO A 119 2.58 1.44 -3.34
CA PRO A 119 3.41 0.50 -2.60
C PRO A 119 4.36 -0.23 -3.55
N CYS A 120 5.64 -0.33 -3.15
CA CYS A 120 6.66 -0.92 -4.01
C CYS A 120 6.35 -2.38 -4.39
N PHE A 121 5.78 -3.16 -3.47
CA PHE A 121 5.41 -4.55 -3.73
C PHE A 121 4.36 -4.70 -4.85
N ALA A 122 3.46 -3.71 -4.98
CA ALA A 122 2.42 -3.72 -6.01
C ALA A 122 2.96 -3.17 -7.34
N GLY A 123 3.61 -1.99 -7.30
CA GLY A 123 4.13 -1.37 -8.51
C GLY A 123 5.27 -2.14 -9.18
N ASP A 124 6.12 -2.83 -8.40
CA ASP A 124 7.21 -3.65 -8.96
C ASP A 124 6.73 -4.99 -9.55
N ALA A 125 5.59 -5.48 -9.07
CA ALA A 125 5.00 -6.71 -9.58
C ALA A 125 4.29 -6.52 -10.93
N ASP A 126 3.92 -5.27 -11.26
CA ASP A 126 3.21 -4.98 -12.49
C ASP A 126 4.20 -4.71 -13.65
N PRO A 127 4.18 -5.52 -14.74
CA PRO A 127 5.10 -5.36 -15.86
C PRO A 127 4.83 -4.09 -16.70
N ASP A 128 3.62 -3.52 -16.62
CA ASP A 128 3.25 -2.33 -17.37
C ASP A 128 3.68 -1.03 -16.66
N LEU A 129 4.12 -1.14 -15.41
CA LEU A 129 4.59 -0.01 -14.63
C LEU A 129 6.12 0.15 -14.66
N VAL A 130 6.53 1.41 -14.59
CA VAL A 130 7.94 1.81 -14.42
C VAL A 130 8.08 2.54 -13.09
N ARG A 131 8.98 2.06 -12.26
CA ARG A 131 9.39 2.77 -11.05
C ARG A 131 10.29 3.94 -11.41
N LEU A 132 9.92 5.15 -11.00
CA LEU A 132 10.60 6.40 -11.35
C LEU A 132 11.51 6.93 -10.22
N THR A 133 11.33 6.45 -9.00
CA THR A 133 12.14 6.86 -7.84
C THR A 133 12.65 5.65 -7.06
N ALA A 134 13.71 5.84 -6.28
CA ALA A 134 13.95 4.97 -5.14
C ALA A 134 12.75 5.03 -4.17
N PRO A 135 12.63 4.09 -3.21
CA PRO A 135 11.67 4.23 -2.14
C PRO A 135 11.76 5.61 -1.50
N ILE A 136 10.60 6.23 -1.29
CA ILE A 136 10.50 7.59 -0.76
C ILE A 136 10.78 7.53 0.74
N GLN A 137 11.85 8.16 1.18
CA GLN A 137 12.20 8.23 2.59
C GLN A 137 11.15 9.03 3.38
N GLY A 138 10.73 8.49 4.51
CA GLY A 138 9.71 9.09 5.37
C GLY A 138 8.27 8.84 4.90
N ALA A 139 8.09 8.01 3.83
CA ALA A 139 6.79 7.59 3.35
C ALA A 139 6.52 6.09 3.63
N GLU A 140 7.28 5.51 4.54
CA GLU A 140 7.08 4.13 4.97
C GLU A 140 5.85 4.01 5.87
N SER A 141 5.20 2.86 5.82
CA SER A 141 4.07 2.53 6.69
C SER A 141 4.25 1.17 7.32
N ASP A 142 4.02 1.07 8.62
CA ASP A 142 4.05 -0.20 9.32
C ASP A 142 2.81 -1.03 8.99
N LEU A 143 2.99 -2.23 8.44
CA LEU A 143 1.92 -3.19 8.28
C LEU A 143 1.76 -3.99 9.56
N ASN A 144 0.58 -3.99 10.13
CA ASN A 144 0.28 -4.62 11.40
C ASN A 144 -0.80 -5.69 11.25
N LEU A 145 -0.59 -6.80 11.96
CA LEU A 145 -1.61 -7.82 12.22
C LEU A 145 -2.26 -7.51 13.56
N VAL A 146 -3.57 -7.34 13.56
CA VAL A 146 -4.35 -7.00 14.75
C VAL A 146 -5.34 -8.13 15.06
N VAL A 147 -5.46 -8.49 16.33
CA VAL A 147 -6.35 -9.54 16.83
C VAL A 147 -6.96 -9.09 18.16
N HIS A 148 -8.20 -9.48 18.43
CA HIS A 148 -8.76 -9.33 19.77
C HIS A 148 -8.07 -10.31 20.75
N ARG A 149 -7.74 -9.85 21.96
CA ARG A 149 -7.01 -10.66 22.97
C ARG A 149 -7.65 -12.02 23.26
N ASP A 150 -8.98 -12.09 23.19
CA ASP A 150 -9.72 -13.34 23.49
C ASP A 150 -9.55 -14.37 22.37
N LEU A 151 -9.36 -13.92 21.13
CA LEU A 151 -9.18 -14.78 19.95
C LEU A 151 -7.74 -15.26 19.76
N LYS A 152 -6.75 -14.56 20.34
CA LYS A 152 -5.33 -14.89 20.19
C LYS A 152 -4.97 -16.35 20.53
N ARG A 153 -5.74 -16.98 21.45
CA ARG A 153 -5.52 -18.34 21.90
C ARG A 153 -6.35 -19.40 21.17
N VAL A 154 -7.27 -18.98 20.29
CA VAL A 154 -8.08 -19.90 19.47
C VAL A 154 -7.15 -20.59 18.48
N PRO A 155 -7.13 -21.94 18.43
CA PRO A 155 -6.13 -22.68 17.65
C PRO A 155 -6.15 -22.34 16.15
N SER A 156 -7.32 -22.18 15.53
CA SER A 156 -7.47 -21.79 14.12
C SER A 156 -6.92 -20.38 13.85
N VAL A 157 -7.28 -19.40 14.67
CA VAL A 157 -6.80 -18.02 14.58
C VAL A 157 -5.28 -17.97 14.73
N ARG A 158 -4.76 -18.71 15.73
CA ARG A 158 -3.31 -18.77 15.97
C ARG A 158 -2.56 -19.37 14.79
N ALA A 159 -3.06 -20.45 14.19
CA ALA A 159 -2.44 -21.06 13.03
C ALA A 159 -2.35 -20.10 11.84
N VAL A 160 -3.42 -19.35 11.57
CA VAL A 160 -3.42 -18.32 10.51
C VAL A 160 -2.46 -17.19 10.86
N MET A 161 -2.44 -16.72 12.12
CA MET A 161 -1.50 -15.70 12.57
C MET A 161 -0.04 -16.12 12.37
N ASP A 162 0.32 -17.35 12.80
CA ASP A 162 1.69 -17.85 12.71
C ASP A 162 2.12 -17.97 11.23
N GLU A 163 1.22 -18.40 10.35
CA GLU A 163 1.49 -18.47 8.91
C GLU A 163 1.65 -17.09 8.28
N LEU A 164 0.78 -16.13 8.59
CA LEU A 164 0.92 -14.75 8.13
C LEU A 164 2.26 -14.16 8.57
N ILE A 165 2.65 -14.34 9.83
CA ILE A 165 3.92 -13.86 10.35
C ILE A 165 5.11 -14.46 9.58
N ARG A 166 5.04 -15.76 9.27
CA ARG A 166 6.06 -16.47 8.49
C ARG A 166 6.17 -15.90 7.08
N LEU A 167 5.03 -15.75 6.39
CA LEU A 167 4.95 -15.24 5.02
C LEU A 167 5.48 -13.81 4.93
N PHE A 168 4.98 -12.90 5.76
CA PHE A 168 5.41 -11.51 5.74
C PHE A 168 6.89 -11.33 6.10
N LYS A 169 7.45 -12.20 6.94
CA LYS A 169 8.89 -12.21 7.21
C LYS A 169 9.71 -12.61 5.97
N GLN A 170 9.21 -13.55 5.18
CA GLN A 170 9.86 -13.96 3.92
C GLN A 170 9.77 -12.86 2.87
N GLU A 171 8.62 -12.19 2.75
CA GLU A 171 8.36 -11.14 1.78
C GLU A 171 8.87 -9.74 2.20
N ALA A 172 9.48 -9.62 3.39
CA ALA A 172 9.94 -8.33 3.92
C ALA A 172 10.84 -7.52 2.95
N PRO A 173 11.76 -8.12 2.17
CA PRO A 173 12.54 -7.37 1.19
C PRO A 173 11.67 -6.77 0.08
N ILE A 174 10.64 -7.49 -0.38
CA ILE A 174 9.71 -7.03 -1.42
C ILE A 174 8.85 -5.89 -0.89
N LEU A 175 8.31 -6.03 0.32
CA LEU A 175 7.54 -4.98 0.98
C LEU A 175 8.34 -3.69 1.15
N ALA A 176 9.62 -3.81 1.49
CA ALA A 176 10.56 -2.69 1.62
C ALA A 176 11.08 -2.16 0.28
N GLY A 177 10.57 -2.63 -0.86
CA GLY A 177 10.99 -2.19 -2.19
C GLY A 177 12.41 -2.58 -2.57
N ARG A 178 12.99 -3.61 -1.94
CA ARG A 178 14.37 -4.08 -2.14
C ARG A 178 14.49 -5.32 -3.03
N GLY A 179 13.40 -5.82 -3.57
CA GLY A 179 13.38 -7.00 -4.43
C GLY A 179 12.35 -6.83 -5.53
N ARG A 180 12.64 -7.36 -6.73
CA ARG A 180 11.60 -7.62 -7.74
C ARG A 180 11.05 -9.01 -7.46
N ARG A 181 9.74 -9.16 -7.42
CA ARG A 181 9.13 -10.49 -7.59
C ARG A 181 9.50 -10.94 -9.01
N GLU A 182 10.21 -12.06 -9.14
CA GLU A 182 10.26 -12.75 -10.41
C GLU A 182 8.82 -13.12 -10.74
N ALA A 183 8.33 -12.67 -11.90
CA ALA A 183 7.02 -13.05 -12.38
C ALA A 183 6.98 -14.59 -12.40
N ALA A 184 6.05 -15.18 -11.66
CA ALA A 184 5.80 -16.61 -11.74
C ALA A 184 5.44 -16.92 -13.19
N ALA A 185 6.29 -17.72 -13.84
CA ALA A 185 6.13 -18.21 -15.20
C ALA A 185 4.93 -19.16 -15.28
#